data_bbf47acb4a5c258e6c27d81b068d3974
#
_entry.id   bbf47acb4a5c258e6c27d81b068d3974
#
_cell.length_a   1.000
_cell.length_b   1.000
_cell.length_c   1.000
_cell.angle_alpha   90.00
_cell.angle_beta   90.00
_cell.angle_gamma   90.00
#
_symmetry.space_group_name_H-M   'P 1'
#
loop_
_entity.id
_entity.type
_entity.pdbx_description
1 polymer ?
#
loop_
_entity_poly.entity_id
_entity_poly.type
_entity_poly.pdbx_seq_one_letter_code
_entity_poly.pdbx_strand_id
1 'polypeptide(L)'
;MEGVPIHESVFGRDPFEPVVSPSVEALFCGVSVKTVSYQESEHYERGRGKEIGIFDASSEAQIKKITEDLMKQKCLGVMAGCAGFASVLGDFLKLEIREVEIPAITDRMIIICGSINEITKRQIEYAEQNGMKRITMTPVQQFTPGYLSSEEGKRWLYGLKQDCEAGITCVIETGISDTKKVTEYRRENHIPLEEARVTISKTLGEILKQLLEMGLDATFMIIGGDTLAGFITGMRCGEITIYQELEQGTVLSSTRTEGKEQWIISKSGGFGDRKLLMEVEQLVKHSILGGGRKNAGSIFNYNAGSCLQRPGSAP
;
A
#
# COMPACT_ATOMS: atom_id res chain seq x y z
N MET A 1 -8.55 -12.96 10.94
CA MET A 1 -8.70 -11.50 11.19
C MET A 1 -9.93 -11.30 12.03
N GLU A 2 -9.84 -10.57 13.13
CA GLU A 2 -10.98 -10.28 14.03
C GLU A 2 -11.81 -11.51 14.45
N GLY A 3 -11.16 -12.66 14.61
CA GLY A 3 -11.80 -13.92 14.96
C GLY A 3 -12.48 -14.68 13.82
N VAL A 4 -12.45 -14.12 12.59
CA VAL A 4 -13.01 -14.76 11.38
C VAL A 4 -11.87 -15.42 10.58
N PRO A 5 -12.07 -16.65 10.05
CA PRO A 5 -11.13 -17.28 9.14
C PRO A 5 -10.82 -16.39 7.93
N ILE A 6 -9.56 -16.39 7.45
CA ILE A 6 -9.11 -15.45 6.43
C ILE A 6 -9.92 -15.55 5.12
N HIS A 7 -10.33 -16.73 4.71
CA HIS A 7 -11.13 -16.96 3.50
C HIS A 7 -12.59 -16.45 3.61
N GLU A 8 -13.07 -16.17 4.83
CA GLU A 8 -14.37 -15.53 5.07
C GLU A 8 -14.26 -14.02 5.26
N SER A 9 -13.02 -13.50 5.35
CA SER A 9 -12.71 -12.09 5.52
C SER A 9 -12.76 -11.31 4.19
N VAL A 10 -12.33 -10.05 4.19
CA VAL A 10 -12.18 -9.23 2.99
C VAL A 10 -11.20 -9.83 1.98
N PHE A 11 -10.23 -10.63 2.43
CA PHE A 11 -9.28 -11.31 1.54
C PHE A 11 -9.89 -12.50 0.77
N GLY A 12 -10.89 -13.18 1.35
CA GLY A 12 -11.64 -14.21 0.63
C GLY A 12 -12.61 -13.65 -0.41
N ARG A 13 -12.86 -12.34 -0.37
CA ARG A 13 -13.74 -11.62 -1.31
C ARG A 13 -12.96 -10.79 -2.33
N ASP A 14 -11.63 -10.92 -2.36
CA ASP A 14 -10.82 -10.25 -3.37
C ASP A 14 -11.24 -10.76 -4.76
N PRO A 15 -11.59 -9.87 -5.71
CA PRO A 15 -12.09 -10.27 -7.03
C PRO A 15 -11.01 -10.84 -7.95
N PHE A 16 -9.73 -10.66 -7.62
CA PHE A 16 -8.61 -11.10 -8.43
C PHE A 16 -7.91 -12.31 -7.82
N GLU A 17 -7.58 -12.25 -6.53
CA GLU A 17 -6.82 -13.27 -5.83
C GLU A 17 -7.50 -13.63 -4.49
N PRO A 18 -8.71 -14.24 -4.52
CA PRO A 18 -9.40 -14.59 -3.29
C PRO A 18 -8.64 -15.66 -2.52
N VAL A 19 -8.51 -15.46 -1.22
CA VAL A 19 -8.01 -16.52 -0.33
C VAL A 19 -9.10 -17.57 -0.16
N VAL A 20 -8.88 -18.75 -0.72
CA VAL A 20 -9.88 -19.83 -0.77
C VAL A 20 -9.78 -20.82 0.40
N SER A 21 -8.70 -20.79 1.15
CA SER A 21 -8.45 -21.70 2.28
C SER A 21 -7.85 -20.98 3.49
N PRO A 22 -8.24 -21.35 4.72
CA PRO A 22 -7.60 -20.85 5.93
C PRO A 22 -6.23 -21.49 6.18
N SER A 23 -5.91 -22.60 5.51
CA SER A 23 -4.65 -23.32 5.66
C SER A 23 -3.63 -22.82 4.65
N VAL A 24 -2.49 -22.33 5.15
CA VAL A 24 -1.33 -21.95 4.31
C VAL A 24 -0.76 -23.19 3.61
N GLU A 25 -0.80 -24.35 4.25
CA GLU A 25 -0.33 -25.62 3.68
C GLU A 25 -1.07 -25.97 2.38
N ALA A 26 -2.37 -25.69 2.32
CA ALA A 26 -3.20 -25.95 1.13
C ALA A 26 -2.79 -25.11 -0.10
N LEU A 27 -1.99 -24.06 0.07
CA LEU A 27 -1.50 -23.23 -1.03
C LEU A 27 -0.31 -23.87 -1.77
N PHE A 28 0.32 -24.89 -1.19
CA PHE A 28 1.51 -25.51 -1.76
C PHE A 28 1.19 -26.88 -2.34
N CYS A 29 1.12 -26.97 -3.68
CA CYS A 29 0.96 -28.22 -4.39
C CYS A 29 2.32 -28.80 -4.81
N GLY A 30 2.53 -30.11 -4.58
CA GLY A 30 3.71 -30.82 -5.08
C GLY A 30 5.03 -30.55 -4.32
N VAL A 31 4.95 -29.92 -3.17
CA VAL A 31 6.08 -29.66 -2.26
C VAL A 31 5.76 -30.28 -0.89
N SER A 32 6.75 -30.86 -0.22
CA SER A 32 6.58 -31.30 1.17
C SER A 32 6.43 -30.08 2.07
N VAL A 33 5.37 -30.08 2.87
CA VAL A 33 5.08 -28.99 3.83
C VAL A 33 5.08 -29.59 5.23
N LYS A 34 5.71 -28.91 6.18
CA LYS A 34 5.70 -29.25 7.59
C LYS A 34 5.20 -28.06 8.40
N THR A 35 4.02 -28.19 8.97
CA THR A 35 3.49 -27.17 9.89
C THR A 35 4.01 -27.45 11.30
N VAL A 36 4.52 -26.41 11.94
CA VAL A 36 5.20 -26.46 13.24
C VAL A 36 4.61 -25.41 14.16
N SER A 37 4.17 -25.81 15.35
CA SER A 37 3.76 -24.85 16.38
C SER A 37 4.97 -24.10 16.95
N TYR A 38 4.73 -22.91 17.53
CA TYR A 38 5.84 -22.14 18.12
C TYR A 38 6.50 -22.87 19.31
N GLN A 39 5.80 -23.80 19.98
CA GLN A 39 6.35 -24.62 21.06
C GLN A 39 7.34 -25.67 20.56
N GLU A 40 7.15 -26.13 19.33
CA GLU A 40 7.93 -27.19 18.70
C GLU A 40 9.09 -26.64 17.84
N SER A 41 9.19 -25.33 17.70
CA SER A 41 10.22 -24.67 16.86
C SER A 41 11.65 -25.03 17.30
N GLU A 42 11.87 -25.26 18.60
CA GLU A 42 13.16 -25.65 19.16
C GLU A 42 13.62 -27.03 18.66
N HIS A 43 12.70 -27.91 18.32
CA HIS A 43 12.96 -29.26 17.84
C HIS A 43 12.74 -29.44 16.33
N TYR A 44 12.62 -28.35 15.61
CA TYR A 44 12.46 -28.41 14.17
C TYR A 44 13.75 -28.91 13.51
N GLU A 45 13.64 -30.00 12.78
CA GLU A 45 14.71 -30.51 11.94
C GLU A 45 14.32 -30.32 10.48
N ARG A 46 15.19 -29.66 9.73
CA ARG A 46 15.01 -29.48 8.29
C ARG A 46 15.13 -30.85 7.59
N GLY A 47 14.11 -31.20 6.81
CA GLY A 47 14.10 -32.41 6.00
C GLY A 47 15.20 -32.41 4.92
N ARG A 48 15.55 -33.61 4.44
CA ARG A 48 16.41 -33.78 3.27
C ARG A 48 15.61 -33.56 2.00
N GLY A 49 15.85 -32.45 1.32
CA GLY A 49 15.17 -32.14 0.04
C GLY A 49 14.46 -30.81 0.04
N LYS A 50 13.47 -30.64 -0.88
CA LYS A 50 12.65 -29.43 -0.98
C LYS A 50 11.49 -29.54 0.03
N GLU A 51 11.60 -28.85 1.14
CA GLU A 51 10.58 -28.79 2.18
C GLU A 51 10.31 -27.35 2.55
N ILE A 52 9.04 -27.02 2.79
CA ILE A 52 8.59 -25.73 3.33
C ILE A 52 8.17 -25.94 4.78
N GLY A 53 8.87 -25.29 5.72
CA GLY A 53 8.44 -25.21 7.11
C GLY A 53 7.48 -24.03 7.29
N ILE A 54 6.28 -24.29 7.80
CA ILE A 54 5.29 -23.27 8.16
C ILE A 54 5.23 -23.19 9.67
N PHE A 55 5.49 -22.02 10.22
CA PHE A 55 5.49 -21.80 11.66
C PHE A 55 4.31 -20.93 12.07
N ASP A 56 3.45 -21.49 12.93
CA ASP A 56 2.27 -20.78 13.42
C ASP A 56 2.64 -19.89 14.61
N ALA A 57 2.24 -18.62 14.53
CA ALA A 57 2.40 -17.64 15.59
C ALA A 57 1.19 -16.71 15.67
N SER A 58 0.77 -16.37 16.88
CA SER A 58 -0.32 -15.44 17.18
C SER A 58 0.16 -14.15 17.88
N SER A 59 1.47 -14.03 18.12
CA SER A 59 2.06 -12.84 18.76
C SER A 59 3.50 -12.62 18.28
N GLU A 60 3.98 -11.39 18.41
CA GLU A 60 5.37 -11.04 18.12
C GLU A 60 6.36 -11.83 18.98
N ALA A 61 6.04 -12.05 20.27
CA ALA A 61 6.87 -12.86 21.15
C ALA A 61 7.04 -14.31 20.64
N GLN A 62 5.98 -14.89 20.05
CA GLN A 62 6.08 -16.21 19.43
C GLN A 62 6.92 -16.19 18.15
N ILE A 63 6.75 -15.17 17.31
CA ILE A 63 7.60 -14.99 16.11
C ILE A 63 9.07 -14.86 16.52
N LYS A 64 9.34 -14.09 17.57
CA LYS A 64 10.70 -13.91 18.10
C LYS A 64 11.31 -15.25 18.57
N LYS A 65 10.56 -16.04 19.35
CA LYS A 65 10.99 -17.36 19.78
C LYS A 65 11.31 -18.28 18.60
N ILE A 66 10.40 -18.38 17.63
CA ILE A 66 10.61 -19.18 16.41
C ILE A 66 11.88 -18.73 15.69
N THR A 67 12.06 -17.42 15.54
CA THR A 67 13.24 -16.86 14.85
C THR A 67 14.54 -17.22 15.59
N GLU A 68 14.56 -17.10 16.93
CA GLU A 68 15.70 -17.50 17.76
C GLU A 68 16.06 -18.98 17.59
N ASP A 69 15.05 -19.85 17.63
CA ASP A 69 15.25 -21.29 17.52
C ASP A 69 15.81 -21.67 16.13
N LEU A 70 15.21 -21.12 15.07
CA LEU A 70 15.66 -21.35 13.70
C LEU A 70 17.07 -20.79 13.42
N MET A 71 17.44 -19.67 14.05
CA MET A 71 18.79 -19.13 13.99
C MET A 71 19.81 -20.07 14.63
N LYS A 72 19.52 -20.59 15.83
CA LYS A 72 20.38 -21.58 16.54
C LYS A 72 20.58 -22.82 15.67
N GLN A 73 19.54 -23.25 14.99
CA GLN A 73 19.55 -24.42 14.11
C GLN A 73 20.13 -24.15 12.71
N LYS A 74 20.48 -22.89 12.40
CA LYS A 74 20.98 -22.46 11.09
C LYS A 74 20.00 -22.75 9.95
N CYS A 75 18.69 -22.65 10.24
CA CYS A 75 17.61 -22.93 9.30
C CYS A 75 17.10 -21.70 8.54
N LEU A 76 17.59 -20.48 8.84
CA LEU A 76 17.17 -19.23 8.19
C LEU A 76 17.95 -18.95 6.89
N GLY A 77 17.88 -19.84 5.91
CA GLY A 77 18.52 -19.62 4.61
C GLY A 77 17.62 -18.89 3.61
N VAL A 78 16.39 -19.38 3.42
CA VAL A 78 15.36 -18.76 2.60
C VAL A 78 14.10 -18.71 3.44
N MET A 79 13.51 -17.54 3.56
CA MET A 79 12.36 -17.32 4.43
C MET A 79 11.35 -16.37 3.78
N ALA A 80 10.09 -16.52 4.17
CA ALA A 80 9.01 -15.62 3.79
C ALA A 80 8.15 -15.34 5.02
N GLY A 81 7.63 -14.12 5.11
CA GLY A 81 6.76 -13.69 6.19
C GLY A 81 6.18 -12.32 5.90
N CYS A 82 5.22 -11.89 6.73
CA CYS A 82 4.66 -10.54 6.66
C CYS A 82 5.49 -9.55 7.50
N ALA A 83 5.03 -8.31 7.58
CA ALA A 83 5.70 -7.21 8.28
C ALA A 83 6.10 -7.55 9.72
N GLY A 84 5.29 -8.31 10.48
CA GLY A 84 5.62 -8.73 11.84
C GLY A 84 6.87 -9.59 11.92
N PHE A 85 7.09 -10.48 10.95
CA PHE A 85 8.33 -11.26 10.88
C PHE A 85 9.51 -10.39 10.45
N ALA A 86 9.32 -9.48 9.51
CA ALA A 86 10.37 -8.57 9.08
C ALA A 86 10.86 -7.66 10.20
N SER A 87 9.95 -7.17 11.06
CA SER A 87 10.28 -6.38 12.25
C SER A 87 11.16 -7.16 13.22
N VAL A 88 10.75 -8.37 13.58
CA VAL A 88 11.51 -9.25 14.47
C VAL A 88 12.89 -9.59 13.86
N LEU A 89 12.94 -9.88 12.56
CA LEU A 89 14.19 -10.23 11.89
C LEU A 89 15.19 -9.05 11.90
N GLY A 90 14.71 -7.83 11.78
CA GLY A 90 15.51 -6.62 11.87
C GLY A 90 16.29 -6.52 13.18
N ASP A 91 15.65 -6.85 14.31
CA ASP A 91 16.30 -6.88 15.63
C ASP A 91 17.45 -7.89 15.70
N PHE A 92 17.25 -9.07 15.11
CA PHE A 92 18.29 -10.12 15.08
C PHE A 92 19.46 -9.79 14.17
N LEU A 93 19.19 -9.14 13.04
CA LEU A 93 20.22 -8.73 12.09
C LEU A 93 21.05 -7.56 12.60
N LYS A 94 20.66 -6.95 13.73
CA LYS A 94 21.33 -5.77 14.31
C LYS A 94 21.54 -4.67 13.26
N LEU A 95 20.51 -4.41 12.49
CA LEU A 95 20.55 -3.37 11.48
C LEU A 95 20.71 -2.02 12.17
N GLU A 96 21.65 -1.22 11.68
CA GLU A 96 21.81 0.15 12.16
C GLU A 96 20.58 0.98 11.80
N ILE A 97 19.92 1.51 12.80
CA ILE A 97 18.87 2.53 12.60
C ILE A 97 19.58 3.84 12.27
N ARG A 98 19.42 4.32 11.07
CA ARG A 98 19.88 5.65 10.67
C ARG A 98 18.72 6.61 10.73
N GLU A 99 18.90 7.72 11.47
CA GLU A 99 17.99 8.85 11.34
C GLU A 99 18.14 9.40 9.93
N VAL A 100 17.05 9.39 9.16
CA VAL A 100 17.00 9.97 7.83
C VAL A 100 16.39 11.36 7.96
N GLU A 101 17.16 12.39 7.58
CA GLU A 101 16.59 13.73 7.46
C GLU A 101 15.61 13.74 6.30
N ILE A 102 14.36 14.10 6.58
CA ILE A 102 13.35 14.29 5.54
C ILE A 102 13.50 15.72 5.03
N PRO A 103 13.87 15.92 3.77
CA PRO A 103 13.93 17.25 3.17
C PRO A 103 12.54 17.90 3.16
N ALA A 104 12.51 19.22 2.94
CA ALA A 104 11.25 19.91 2.73
C ALA A 104 10.54 19.36 1.49
N ILE A 105 9.32 18.88 1.67
CA ILE A 105 8.44 18.41 0.59
C ILE A 105 7.43 19.50 0.25
N THR A 106 6.88 19.48 -0.97
CA THR A 106 5.84 20.43 -1.37
C THR A 106 4.54 20.23 -0.57
N ASP A 107 3.84 21.31 -0.26
CA ASP A 107 2.54 21.30 0.44
C ASP A 107 1.37 20.86 -0.44
N ARG A 108 1.61 20.74 -1.73
CA ARG A 108 0.61 20.30 -2.70
C ARG A 108 0.57 18.79 -2.75
N MET A 109 -0.65 18.25 -2.84
CA MET A 109 -0.84 16.81 -2.82
C MET A 109 -1.91 16.38 -3.81
N ILE A 110 -1.62 15.31 -4.55
CA ILE A 110 -2.61 14.55 -5.34
C ILE A 110 -2.64 13.13 -4.82
N ILE A 111 -3.84 12.62 -4.59
CA ILE A 111 -4.08 11.23 -4.19
C ILE A 111 -4.64 10.48 -5.39
N ILE A 112 -4.05 9.35 -5.74
CA ILE A 112 -4.54 8.47 -6.80
C ILE A 112 -4.81 7.08 -6.26
N CYS A 113 -6.00 6.53 -6.57
CA CYS A 113 -6.46 5.29 -5.98
C CYS A 113 -6.99 4.32 -7.03
N GLY A 114 -6.29 3.19 -7.21
CA GLY A 114 -6.75 2.03 -7.96
C GLY A 114 -7.30 0.91 -7.07
N SER A 115 -7.30 1.09 -5.75
CA SER A 115 -7.77 0.09 -4.80
C SER A 115 -9.30 0.08 -4.73
N ILE A 116 -9.88 -1.13 -4.69
CA ILE A 116 -11.32 -1.36 -4.47
C ILE A 116 -11.63 -1.79 -3.03
N ASN A 117 -10.66 -1.71 -2.13
CA ASN A 117 -10.81 -2.16 -0.74
C ASN A 117 -11.78 -1.27 0.04
N GLU A 118 -12.68 -1.87 0.83
CA GLU A 118 -13.69 -1.16 1.62
C GLU A 118 -13.08 -0.20 2.66
N ILE A 119 -11.89 -0.48 3.18
CA ILE A 119 -11.19 0.44 4.08
C ILE A 119 -10.82 1.72 3.34
N THR A 120 -10.23 1.59 2.16
CA THR A 120 -9.88 2.73 1.30
C THR A 120 -11.11 3.54 0.90
N LYS A 121 -12.22 2.88 0.58
CA LYS A 121 -13.49 3.54 0.27
C LYS A 121 -13.95 4.46 1.40
N ARG A 122 -13.97 3.94 2.64
CA ARG A 122 -14.34 4.73 3.84
C ARG A 122 -13.39 5.91 4.08
N GLN A 123 -12.11 5.73 3.77
CA GLN A 123 -11.11 6.80 3.86
C GLN A 123 -11.38 7.91 2.84
N ILE A 124 -11.69 7.57 1.60
CA ILE A 124 -12.00 8.53 0.54
C ILE A 124 -13.31 9.26 0.85
N GLU A 125 -14.35 8.54 1.29
CA GLU A 125 -15.63 9.14 1.70
C GLU A 125 -15.45 10.14 2.86
N TYR A 126 -14.62 9.79 3.84
CA TYR A 126 -14.30 10.70 4.95
C TYR A 126 -13.49 11.91 4.48
N ALA A 127 -12.52 11.73 3.60
CA ALA A 127 -11.71 12.81 3.05
C ALA A 127 -12.55 13.80 2.23
N GLU A 128 -13.47 13.31 1.41
CA GLU A 128 -14.44 14.12 0.65
C GLU A 128 -15.32 14.96 1.58
N GLN A 129 -15.88 14.37 2.64
CA GLN A 129 -16.68 15.05 3.65
C GLN A 129 -15.91 16.14 4.42
N ASN A 130 -14.59 16.05 4.45
CA ASN A 130 -13.69 16.98 5.14
C ASN A 130 -12.92 17.91 4.19
N GLY A 131 -13.35 18.07 2.95
CA GLY A 131 -12.89 19.12 2.05
C GLY A 131 -11.94 18.71 0.94
N MET A 132 -11.53 17.45 0.85
CA MET A 132 -10.80 16.98 -0.33
C MET A 132 -11.73 16.87 -1.55
N LYS A 133 -11.21 17.21 -2.72
CA LYS A 133 -11.95 17.10 -3.97
C LYS A 133 -11.89 15.68 -4.52
N ARG A 134 -12.99 14.94 -4.41
CA ARG A 134 -13.10 13.61 -4.99
C ARG A 134 -13.41 13.68 -6.48
N ILE A 135 -12.69 12.88 -7.27
CA ILE A 135 -12.83 12.80 -8.73
C ILE A 135 -12.91 11.31 -9.11
N THR A 136 -14.12 10.87 -9.45
CA THR A 136 -14.36 9.51 -9.93
C THR A 136 -14.14 9.45 -11.43
N MET A 137 -13.21 8.63 -11.88
CA MET A 137 -12.97 8.40 -13.31
C MET A 137 -14.12 7.62 -13.95
N THR A 138 -14.57 8.07 -15.10
CA THR A 138 -15.51 7.30 -15.92
C THR A 138 -14.84 6.07 -16.54
N PRO A 139 -15.59 5.02 -16.90
CA PRO A 139 -15.02 3.87 -17.62
C PRO A 139 -14.30 4.26 -18.93
N VAL A 140 -14.80 5.27 -19.65
CA VAL A 140 -14.16 5.80 -20.87
C VAL A 140 -12.75 6.34 -20.54
N GLN A 141 -12.62 7.10 -19.47
CA GLN A 141 -11.33 7.63 -19.01
C GLN A 141 -10.36 6.53 -18.60
N GLN A 142 -10.88 5.43 -18.05
CA GLN A 142 -10.07 4.32 -17.58
C GLN A 142 -9.58 3.43 -18.72
N PHE A 143 -10.41 3.15 -19.71
CA PHE A 143 -10.18 2.07 -20.69
C PHE A 143 -9.94 2.53 -22.12
N THR A 144 -10.25 3.79 -22.47
CA THR A 144 -10.05 4.24 -23.85
C THR A 144 -8.55 4.55 -24.11
N PRO A 145 -7.89 3.80 -25.00
CA PRO A 145 -6.50 4.09 -25.36
C PRO A 145 -6.33 5.52 -25.87
N GLY A 146 -5.36 6.23 -25.33
CA GLY A 146 -5.05 7.59 -25.75
C GLY A 146 -6.03 8.66 -25.25
N TYR A 147 -7.02 8.34 -24.39
CA TYR A 147 -7.94 9.34 -23.86
C TYR A 147 -7.21 10.56 -23.25
N LEU A 148 -6.18 10.32 -22.44
CA LEU A 148 -5.42 11.41 -21.80
C LEU A 148 -4.70 12.33 -22.80
N SER A 149 -4.42 11.84 -24.01
CA SER A 149 -3.81 12.62 -25.10
C SER A 149 -4.85 13.36 -25.96
N SER A 150 -6.14 13.06 -25.78
CA SER A 150 -7.22 13.77 -26.46
C SER A 150 -7.39 15.20 -25.93
N GLU A 151 -8.09 16.07 -26.67
CA GLU A 151 -8.36 17.42 -26.21
C GLU A 151 -9.20 17.47 -24.93
N GLU A 152 -10.09 16.48 -24.73
CA GLU A 152 -10.87 16.34 -23.50
C GLU A 152 -9.99 15.90 -22.34
N GLY A 153 -9.14 14.87 -22.54
CA GLY A 153 -8.21 14.38 -21.54
C GLY A 153 -7.20 15.44 -21.10
N LYS A 154 -6.65 16.20 -22.05
CA LYS A 154 -5.74 17.32 -21.75
C LYS A 154 -6.42 18.41 -20.92
N ARG A 155 -7.65 18.79 -21.27
CA ARG A 155 -8.44 19.77 -20.48
C ARG A 155 -8.72 19.26 -19.07
N TRP A 156 -9.04 17.98 -18.95
CA TRP A 156 -9.26 17.34 -17.65
C TRP A 156 -7.99 17.36 -16.79
N LEU A 157 -6.84 16.95 -17.33
CA LEU A 157 -5.55 17.01 -16.65
C LEU A 157 -5.15 18.45 -16.26
N TYR A 158 -5.40 19.41 -17.15
CA TYR A 158 -5.15 20.82 -16.86
C TYR A 158 -5.98 21.30 -15.66
N GLY A 159 -7.25 20.90 -15.59
CA GLY A 159 -8.12 21.19 -14.45
C GLY A 159 -7.59 20.59 -13.13
N LEU A 160 -7.11 19.34 -13.16
CA LEU A 160 -6.47 18.70 -12.00
C LEU A 160 -5.23 19.48 -11.54
N LYS A 161 -4.40 19.89 -12.49
CA LYS A 161 -3.22 20.70 -12.20
C LYS A 161 -3.58 22.03 -11.55
N GLN A 162 -4.56 22.74 -12.11
CA GLN A 162 -5.04 24.03 -11.55
C GLN A 162 -5.59 23.87 -10.13
N ASP A 163 -6.42 22.85 -9.89
CA ASP A 163 -6.95 22.56 -8.55
C ASP A 163 -5.79 22.34 -7.54
N CYS A 164 -4.83 21.52 -7.90
CA CYS A 164 -3.69 21.21 -7.04
C CYS A 164 -2.81 22.46 -6.79
N GLU A 165 -2.56 23.27 -7.80
CA GLU A 165 -1.80 24.52 -7.69
C GLU A 165 -2.54 25.57 -6.85
N ALA A 166 -3.86 25.51 -6.80
CA ALA A 166 -4.70 26.30 -5.90
C ALA A 166 -4.74 25.76 -4.45
N GLY A 167 -3.98 24.70 -4.12
CA GLY A 167 -3.92 24.09 -2.79
C GLY A 167 -5.06 23.11 -2.49
N ILE A 168 -5.85 22.74 -3.50
CA ILE A 168 -6.92 21.76 -3.36
C ILE A 168 -6.33 20.35 -3.51
N THR A 169 -6.43 19.54 -2.46
CA THR A 169 -6.07 18.12 -2.54
C THR A 169 -7.14 17.34 -3.29
N CYS A 170 -6.77 16.80 -4.46
CA CYS A 170 -7.64 15.97 -5.28
C CYS A 170 -7.42 14.49 -4.99
N VAL A 171 -8.52 13.73 -4.86
CA VAL A 171 -8.52 12.27 -4.77
C VAL A 171 -9.13 11.72 -6.05
N ILE A 172 -8.28 11.16 -6.91
CA ILE A 172 -8.67 10.54 -8.18
C ILE A 172 -8.87 9.03 -7.94
N GLU A 173 -10.05 8.50 -8.24
CA GLU A 173 -10.36 7.09 -8.01
C GLU A 173 -11.15 6.46 -9.17
N THR A 174 -11.17 5.14 -9.24
CA THR A 174 -11.65 4.38 -10.41
C THR A 174 -13.07 3.83 -10.26
N GLY A 175 -13.92 4.47 -9.46
CA GLY A 175 -15.31 4.04 -9.26
C GLY A 175 -15.47 3.00 -8.14
N ILE A 176 -14.66 3.12 -7.09
CA ILE A 176 -14.71 2.24 -5.90
C ILE A 176 -16.11 2.19 -5.26
N SER A 177 -16.90 3.26 -5.38
CA SER A 177 -18.27 3.33 -4.87
C SER A 177 -19.33 2.80 -5.85
N ASP A 178 -19.00 2.69 -7.13
CA ASP A 178 -19.93 2.23 -8.19
C ASP A 178 -19.22 1.28 -9.16
N THR A 179 -18.80 0.14 -8.63
CA THR A 179 -18.12 -0.90 -9.41
C THR A 179 -19.01 -1.50 -10.51
N LYS A 180 -20.35 -1.27 -10.44
CA LYS A 180 -21.29 -1.81 -11.45
C LYS A 180 -21.03 -1.19 -12.81
N LYS A 181 -20.89 0.13 -12.91
CA LYS A 181 -20.64 0.81 -14.19
C LYS A 181 -19.37 0.33 -14.86
N VAL A 182 -18.29 0.18 -14.08
CA VAL A 182 -17.02 -0.35 -14.59
C VAL A 182 -17.18 -1.79 -15.06
N THR A 183 -17.91 -2.60 -14.31
CA THR A 183 -18.16 -4.01 -14.67
C THR A 183 -19.02 -4.15 -15.92
N GLU A 184 -20.07 -3.34 -16.04
CA GLU A 184 -20.95 -3.31 -17.22
C GLU A 184 -20.18 -2.88 -18.46
N TYR A 185 -19.48 -1.74 -18.39
CA TYR A 185 -18.65 -1.25 -19.50
C TYR A 185 -17.62 -2.28 -19.96
N ARG A 186 -16.92 -2.92 -19.00
CA ARG A 186 -15.94 -3.96 -19.29
C ARG A 186 -16.58 -5.15 -20.01
N ARG A 187 -17.79 -5.59 -19.59
CA ARG A 187 -18.52 -6.70 -20.21
C ARG A 187 -18.97 -6.34 -21.63
N GLU A 188 -19.53 -5.15 -21.83
CA GLU A 188 -19.97 -4.67 -23.13
C GLU A 188 -18.82 -4.55 -24.14
N ASN A 189 -17.65 -4.16 -23.67
CA ASN A 189 -16.48 -4.00 -24.51
C ASN A 189 -15.54 -5.23 -24.52
N HIS A 190 -15.99 -6.37 -23.98
CA HIS A 190 -15.25 -7.64 -23.93
C HIS A 190 -13.83 -7.55 -23.33
N ILE A 191 -13.65 -6.67 -22.31
CA ILE A 191 -12.38 -6.48 -21.62
C ILE A 191 -12.26 -7.53 -20.50
N PRO A 192 -11.29 -8.47 -20.56
CA PRO A 192 -11.03 -9.43 -19.50
C PRO A 192 -10.65 -8.74 -18.18
N LEU A 193 -10.91 -9.38 -17.04
CA LEU A 193 -10.66 -8.79 -15.73
C LEU A 193 -9.18 -8.44 -15.52
N GLU A 194 -8.29 -9.33 -15.91
CA GLU A 194 -6.84 -9.11 -15.81
C GLU A 194 -6.34 -7.97 -16.70
N GLU A 195 -6.88 -7.87 -17.91
CA GLU A 195 -6.58 -6.76 -18.82
C GLU A 195 -7.08 -5.42 -18.25
N ALA A 196 -8.26 -5.43 -17.65
CA ALA A 196 -8.82 -4.24 -16.99
C ALA A 196 -7.91 -3.77 -15.85
N ARG A 197 -7.43 -4.67 -14.99
CA ARG A 197 -6.51 -4.37 -13.89
C ARG A 197 -5.23 -3.69 -14.40
N VAL A 198 -4.62 -4.29 -15.42
CA VAL A 198 -3.39 -3.75 -16.03
C VAL A 198 -3.64 -2.40 -16.68
N THR A 199 -4.76 -2.24 -17.40
CA THR A 199 -5.12 -1.00 -18.08
C THR A 199 -5.38 0.12 -17.08
N ILE A 200 -6.15 -0.13 -16.03
CA ILE A 200 -6.41 0.84 -14.97
C ILE A 200 -5.09 1.30 -14.33
N SER A 201 -4.22 0.37 -13.95
CA SER A 201 -2.94 0.71 -13.32
C SER A 201 -2.05 1.56 -14.22
N LYS A 202 -1.99 1.23 -15.52
CA LYS A 202 -1.27 2.02 -16.53
C LYS A 202 -1.87 3.41 -16.70
N THR A 203 -3.19 3.53 -16.79
CA THR A 203 -3.88 4.81 -16.96
C THR A 203 -3.65 5.72 -15.75
N LEU A 204 -3.73 5.17 -14.53
CA LEU A 204 -3.46 5.92 -13.30
C LEU A 204 -1.99 6.39 -13.25
N GLY A 205 -1.04 5.54 -13.63
CA GLY A 205 0.37 5.92 -13.73
C GLY A 205 0.61 7.00 -14.79
N GLU A 206 -0.06 6.92 -15.94
CA GLU A 206 0.04 7.91 -17.02
C GLU A 206 -0.54 9.27 -16.62
N ILE A 207 -1.60 9.32 -15.82
CA ILE A 207 -2.14 10.58 -15.26
C ILE A 207 -1.05 11.29 -14.47
N LEU A 208 -0.38 10.61 -13.54
CA LEU A 208 0.67 11.21 -12.73
C LEU A 208 1.85 11.66 -13.58
N LYS A 209 2.25 10.85 -14.57
CA LYS A 209 3.31 11.18 -15.50
C LYS A 209 3.00 12.47 -16.27
N GLN A 210 1.81 12.57 -16.88
CA GLN A 210 1.45 13.76 -17.65
C GLN A 210 1.33 15.00 -16.77
N LEU A 211 0.87 14.88 -15.53
CA LEU A 211 0.89 16.00 -14.57
C LEU A 211 2.31 16.48 -14.28
N LEU A 212 3.28 15.56 -14.13
CA LEU A 212 4.70 15.92 -13.99
C LEU A 212 5.27 16.59 -15.26
N GLU A 213 4.98 16.04 -16.44
CA GLU A 213 5.37 16.63 -17.72
C GLU A 213 4.78 18.03 -17.94
N MET A 214 3.59 18.29 -17.38
CA MET A 214 2.99 19.62 -17.33
C MET A 214 3.62 20.54 -16.27
N GLY A 215 4.64 20.08 -15.56
CA GLY A 215 5.39 20.84 -14.56
C GLY A 215 4.67 20.97 -13.20
N LEU A 216 3.74 20.09 -12.86
CA LEU A 216 3.14 20.07 -11.54
C LEU A 216 4.19 19.65 -10.50
N ASP A 217 4.38 20.47 -9.49
CA ASP A 217 5.15 20.17 -8.28
C ASP A 217 4.20 19.80 -7.16
N ALA A 218 4.07 18.51 -6.87
CA ALA A 218 3.18 17.98 -5.86
C ALA A 218 3.71 16.64 -5.31
N THR A 219 3.37 16.35 -4.06
CA THR A 219 3.55 15.01 -3.48
C THR A 219 2.43 14.09 -3.98
N PHE A 220 2.79 12.93 -4.50
CA PHE A 220 1.82 11.95 -4.98
C PHE A 220 1.56 10.89 -3.94
N MET A 221 0.31 10.82 -3.44
CA MET A 221 -0.10 9.67 -2.65
C MET A 221 -0.74 8.61 -3.57
N ILE A 222 -0.14 7.44 -3.60
CA ILE A 222 -0.53 6.34 -4.48
C ILE A 222 -1.09 5.19 -3.64
N ILE A 223 -2.38 4.91 -3.81
CA ILE A 223 -3.09 3.86 -3.07
C ILE A 223 -3.28 2.63 -3.95
N GLY A 224 -2.67 1.53 -3.54
CA GLY A 224 -2.68 0.24 -4.22
C GLY A 224 -1.35 -0.11 -4.88
N GLY A 225 -0.90 -1.35 -4.68
CA GLY A 225 0.38 -1.83 -5.21
C GLY A 225 0.45 -1.81 -6.73
N ASP A 226 -0.62 -2.22 -7.42
CA ASP A 226 -0.70 -2.18 -8.88
C ASP A 226 -0.62 -0.75 -9.42
N THR A 227 -1.26 0.21 -8.74
CA THR A 227 -1.21 1.62 -9.10
C THR A 227 0.22 2.16 -8.99
N LEU A 228 0.92 1.82 -7.90
CA LEU A 228 2.32 2.17 -7.72
C LEU A 228 3.20 1.53 -8.80
N ALA A 229 2.99 0.26 -9.11
CA ALA A 229 3.72 -0.44 -10.18
C ALA A 229 3.47 0.22 -11.55
N GLY A 230 2.24 0.62 -11.83
CA GLY A 230 1.87 1.36 -13.05
C GLY A 230 2.63 2.69 -13.15
N PHE A 231 2.71 3.46 -12.06
CA PHE A 231 3.46 4.70 -11.99
C PHE A 231 4.97 4.47 -12.21
N ILE A 232 5.58 3.56 -11.44
CA ILE A 232 7.02 3.25 -11.54
C ILE A 232 7.39 2.82 -12.95
N THR A 233 6.58 1.95 -13.55
CA THR A 233 6.80 1.45 -14.92
C THR A 233 6.65 2.57 -15.94
N GLY A 234 5.60 3.38 -15.83
CA GLY A 234 5.31 4.50 -16.74
C GLY A 234 6.38 5.59 -16.70
N MET A 235 6.92 5.87 -15.53
CA MET A 235 7.98 6.85 -15.30
C MET A 235 9.39 6.27 -15.53
N ARG A 236 9.52 4.96 -15.74
CA ARG A 236 10.81 4.27 -15.83
C ARG A 236 11.72 4.55 -14.62
N CYS A 237 11.11 4.58 -13.44
CA CYS A 237 11.86 4.81 -12.20
C CYS A 237 12.84 3.67 -11.96
N GLY A 238 14.13 4.00 -11.81
CA GLY A 238 15.18 3.01 -11.57
C GLY A 238 15.30 2.61 -10.09
N GLU A 239 14.93 3.52 -9.19
CA GLU A 239 15.06 3.33 -7.75
C GLU A 239 14.00 4.10 -6.98
N ILE A 240 13.66 3.61 -5.79
CA ILE A 240 12.84 4.30 -4.80
C ILE A 240 13.65 4.40 -3.52
N THR A 241 13.82 5.62 -3.02
CA THR A 241 14.43 5.88 -1.71
C THR A 241 13.34 5.97 -0.66
N ILE A 242 13.38 5.08 0.33
CA ILE A 242 12.42 5.04 1.44
C ILE A 242 12.95 5.93 2.57
N TYR A 243 12.10 6.81 3.09
CA TYR A 243 12.44 7.72 4.17
C TYR A 243 11.81 7.32 5.49
N GLN A 244 10.50 7.12 5.52
CA GLN A 244 9.78 6.85 6.76
C GLN A 244 8.46 6.12 6.50
N GLU A 245 8.08 5.21 7.38
CA GLU A 245 6.70 4.76 7.52
C GLU A 245 5.94 5.82 8.33
N LEU A 246 4.91 6.41 7.71
CA LEU A 246 4.08 7.45 8.32
C LEU A 246 3.02 6.83 9.21
N GLU A 247 2.42 5.74 8.76
CA GLU A 247 1.45 4.90 9.45
C GLU A 247 1.57 3.50 8.87
N GLN A 248 1.08 2.48 9.55
CA GLN A 248 1.19 1.10 9.10
C GLN A 248 0.74 0.93 7.64
N GLY A 249 1.66 0.48 6.79
CA GLY A 249 1.42 0.31 5.36
C GLY A 249 1.32 1.61 4.56
N THR A 250 1.76 2.74 5.12
CA THR A 250 1.81 4.05 4.47
C THR A 250 3.23 4.62 4.59
N VAL A 251 3.94 4.72 3.48
CA VAL A 251 5.38 4.98 3.45
C VAL A 251 5.70 6.21 2.62
N LEU A 252 6.45 7.14 3.21
CA LEU A 252 7.07 8.27 2.51
C LEU A 252 8.34 7.82 1.81
N SER A 253 8.42 8.10 0.54
CA SER A 253 9.55 7.78 -0.32
C SER A 253 9.75 8.85 -1.38
N SER A 254 10.88 8.80 -2.08
CA SER A 254 11.09 9.56 -3.30
C SER A 254 11.62 8.68 -4.42
N THR A 255 11.47 9.15 -5.63
CA THR A 255 12.13 8.61 -6.82
C THR A 255 12.69 9.74 -7.67
N ARG A 256 13.64 9.45 -8.54
CA ARG A 256 14.15 10.43 -9.49
C ARG A 256 13.53 10.23 -10.85
N THR A 257 12.96 11.30 -11.38
CA THR A 257 12.37 11.36 -12.70
C THR A 257 12.98 12.54 -13.45
N GLU A 258 13.64 12.30 -14.58
CA GLU A 258 14.29 13.34 -15.39
C GLU A 258 15.25 14.25 -14.59
N GLY A 259 15.93 13.68 -13.61
CA GLY A 259 16.89 14.38 -12.75
C GLY A 259 16.27 15.18 -11.60
N LYS A 260 14.93 15.22 -11.48
CA LYS A 260 14.21 15.84 -10.37
C LYS A 260 13.77 14.79 -9.37
N GLU A 261 13.75 15.14 -8.10
CA GLU A 261 13.23 14.31 -7.04
C GLU A 261 11.69 14.44 -6.99
N GLN A 262 11.00 13.31 -7.07
CA GLN A 262 9.55 13.23 -6.98
C GLN A 262 9.17 12.53 -5.68
N TRP A 263 8.41 13.22 -4.84
CA TRP A 263 7.90 12.70 -3.58
C TRP A 263 6.69 11.81 -3.79
N ILE A 264 6.71 10.65 -3.13
CA ILE A 264 5.69 9.62 -3.20
C ILE A 264 5.31 9.18 -1.79
N ILE A 265 4.03 9.08 -1.52
CA ILE A 265 3.49 8.39 -0.36
C ILE A 265 2.75 7.17 -0.89
N SER A 266 3.31 5.99 -0.68
CA SER A 266 2.64 4.74 -1.06
C SER A 266 1.77 4.24 0.09
N LYS A 267 0.57 3.75 -0.23
CA LYS A 267 -0.35 3.18 0.76
C LYS A 267 -0.94 1.87 0.27
N SER A 268 -0.89 0.84 1.13
CA SER A 268 -1.65 -0.39 0.90
C SER A 268 -3.15 -0.15 1.11
N GLY A 269 -4.00 -0.74 0.24
CA GLY A 269 -5.44 -0.54 0.29
C GLY A 269 -6.11 -1.00 1.59
N GLY A 270 -5.56 -2.02 2.26
CA GLY A 270 -6.16 -2.67 3.43
C GLY A 270 -5.77 -2.10 4.80
N PHE A 271 -5.10 -0.95 4.88
CA PHE A 271 -4.53 -0.43 6.12
C PHE A 271 -5.02 0.98 6.46
N GLY A 272 -4.88 1.32 7.75
CA GLY A 272 -5.21 2.62 8.31
C GLY A 272 -6.68 2.82 8.66
N ASP A 273 -6.94 3.76 9.54
CA ASP A 273 -8.31 4.13 9.89
C ASP A 273 -8.95 5.08 8.86
N ARG A 274 -10.20 5.46 9.08
CA ARG A 274 -10.96 6.30 8.15
C ARG A 274 -10.41 7.72 7.98
N LYS A 275 -9.59 8.22 8.92
CA LYS A 275 -9.06 9.60 8.92
C LYS A 275 -7.69 9.70 8.23
N LEU A 276 -7.07 8.57 7.93
CA LEU A 276 -5.69 8.49 7.47
C LEU A 276 -5.36 9.48 6.34
N LEU A 277 -6.22 9.64 5.34
CA LEU A 277 -5.93 10.55 4.23
C LEU A 277 -5.83 12.01 4.68
N MET A 278 -6.69 12.43 5.62
CA MET A 278 -6.65 13.77 6.20
C MET A 278 -5.41 13.98 7.06
N GLU A 279 -5.01 12.98 7.84
CA GLU A 279 -3.82 13.02 8.67
C GLU A 279 -2.55 13.11 7.83
N VAL A 280 -2.47 12.33 6.76
CA VAL A 280 -1.35 12.41 5.80
C VAL A 280 -1.31 13.77 5.10
N GLU A 281 -2.46 14.33 4.68
CA GLU A 281 -2.51 15.68 4.10
C GLU A 281 -1.97 16.73 5.07
N GLN A 282 -2.37 16.65 6.35
CA GLN A 282 -1.89 17.56 7.38
C GLN A 282 -0.38 17.45 7.57
N LEU A 283 0.18 16.23 7.57
CA LEU A 283 1.62 16.01 7.64
C LEU A 283 2.35 16.67 6.48
N VAL A 284 1.86 16.48 5.25
CA VAL A 284 2.43 17.09 4.05
C VAL A 284 2.38 18.61 4.13
N LYS A 285 1.24 19.19 4.48
CA LYS A 285 1.07 20.65 4.62
C LYS A 285 1.89 21.26 5.76
N HIS A 286 2.09 20.55 6.87
CA HIS A 286 2.86 21.04 8.02
C HIS A 286 4.37 20.83 7.89
N SER A 287 4.84 19.90 7.08
CA SER A 287 6.28 19.70 6.87
C SER A 287 6.97 20.90 6.20
N ILE A 288 6.20 21.77 5.55
CA ILE A 288 6.69 23.06 5.01
C ILE A 288 6.71 24.17 6.07
N LEU A 289 5.77 24.18 7.00
CA LEU A 289 5.71 25.17 8.08
C LEU A 289 6.80 24.96 9.12
N GLY A 290 7.45 23.80 9.13
CA GLY A 290 8.45 23.37 10.11
C GLY A 290 9.88 23.36 9.58
N GLY A 291 10.32 24.31 8.76
CA GLY A 291 11.73 24.43 8.40
C GLY A 291 12.62 24.25 9.63
N GLY A 292 13.09 23.01 9.88
CA GLY A 292 14.02 22.69 10.95
C GLY A 292 13.43 22.13 12.24
N ARG A 293 12.36 21.34 12.26
CA ARG A 293 11.94 20.62 13.48
C ARG A 293 12.12 19.11 13.38
N LYS A 294 12.99 18.61 14.26
CA LYS A 294 13.08 17.23 14.72
C LYS A 294 11.70 16.77 15.20
N ASN A 295 11.28 15.57 14.78
CA ASN A 295 10.12 14.81 15.24
C ASN A 295 8.81 14.99 14.47
N ALA A 296 8.73 14.41 13.27
CA ALA A 296 7.46 13.94 12.71
C ALA A 296 6.88 12.74 13.50
N GLY A 297 7.70 12.09 14.31
CA GLY A 297 7.32 10.95 15.16
C GLY A 297 6.36 11.23 16.31
N SER A 298 5.91 12.50 16.52
CA SER A 298 5.01 12.86 17.62
C SER A 298 3.55 13.10 17.20
N ILE A 299 3.23 13.11 15.90
CA ILE A 299 1.86 13.32 15.43
C ILE A 299 1.11 11.99 15.41
N PHE A 300 1.76 10.90 15.05
CA PHE A 300 1.28 9.56 15.29
C PHE A 300 1.97 9.03 16.56
N ASN A 301 1.21 8.87 17.64
CA ASN A 301 1.67 8.13 18.82
C ASN A 301 1.93 6.67 18.41
N TYR A 302 3.12 6.41 17.89
CA TYR A 302 3.55 5.05 17.59
C TYR A 302 3.80 4.33 18.92
N ASN A 303 2.74 3.78 19.48
CA ASN A 303 2.84 2.79 20.54
C ASN A 303 3.09 1.45 19.84
N ALA A 304 4.33 1.06 19.70
CA ALA A 304 4.74 -0.26 19.17
C ALA A 304 4.12 -1.45 19.93
N GLY A 305 3.34 -1.18 20.99
CA GLY A 305 2.62 -2.16 21.79
C GLY A 305 1.13 -2.33 21.45
N SER A 306 0.53 -1.53 20.56
CA SER A 306 -0.93 -1.53 20.39
C SER A 306 -1.47 -2.44 19.29
N CYS A 307 -0.61 -3.08 18.51
CA CYS A 307 -1.05 -3.92 17.39
C CYS A 307 -1.67 -5.28 17.81
N LEU A 308 -1.64 -5.63 19.11
CA LEU A 308 -2.13 -6.94 19.61
C LEU A 308 -2.96 -6.86 20.92
N GLN A 309 -3.41 -5.69 21.36
CA GLN A 309 -4.36 -5.66 22.49
C GLN A 309 -5.78 -5.83 21.97
N ARG A 310 -6.31 -7.03 22.14
CA ARG A 310 -7.76 -7.32 22.09
C ARG A 310 -8.47 -6.56 23.21
N PRO A 311 -9.68 -6.00 22.98
CA PRO A 311 -10.53 -5.59 24.09
C PRO A 311 -10.81 -6.82 24.96
N GLY A 312 -10.51 -6.68 26.25
CA GLY A 312 -10.63 -7.76 27.22
C GLY A 312 -12.05 -8.28 27.31
N SER A 313 -12.15 -9.60 27.34
CA SER A 313 -13.29 -10.28 27.96
C SER A 313 -13.29 -9.93 29.46
N ALA A 314 -14.23 -9.14 29.90
CA ALA A 314 -14.57 -9.00 31.30
C ALA A 314 -15.40 -10.22 31.76
N PRO A 315 -15.38 -10.57 33.06
CA PRO A 315 -15.83 -11.83 33.63
C PRO A 315 -17.31 -12.11 33.49
#